data_e45248be36381c380ce6f334d7be2a2a
#
_entry.id   e45248be36381c380ce6f334d7be2a2a
#
_cell.length_a   1.000
_cell.length_b   1.000
_cell.length_c   1.000
_cell.angle_alpha   90.00
_cell.angle_beta   90.00
_cell.angle_gamma   90.00
#
_symmetry.space_group_name_H-M   'P 1'
#
loop_
_entity.id
_entity.type
_entity.pdbx_description
1 polymer ?
#
loop_
_entity_poly.entity_id
_entity_poly.type
_entity_poly.pdbx_seq_one_letter_code
_entity_poly.pdbx_strand_id
1 'polypeptide(L)'
;MTKPVVTATTLVTEDGVPIDAIYLPGTGDLAIVVAHGFTLSWQRPNVWRIANRFNRMAGVLTFDFRGHGRSGGLSTMGDREIKDLDVVVAWARQLGYQRVAAVGFSMGASVVVRHAGLVGGLDAVVSVSGPGRWYYRGTEPMRRVHFAVEHRIGRFVTRRWLKTRISPQGWKLVPVPPAEAAAQISPVPLLIVHGDKDHYFPPEHARQLYMAASEPKELWLQPGMGHAESACSQDLVDRIGRWVDQATAQATAPVQATAPVQATAPVQARSVNARPAGHAAPDDADAQSPEEVQARSPNAAA
;
A
#
# COMPACT_ATOMS: atom_id res chain seq x y z
N MET A 1 25.59 23.55 16.67
CA MET A 1 24.73 22.96 15.63
C MET A 1 23.33 23.47 15.82
N THR A 2 22.81 24.31 14.91
CA THR A 2 21.43 24.76 14.92
C THR A 2 20.50 23.57 14.73
N LYS A 3 19.49 23.42 15.58
CA LYS A 3 18.44 22.39 15.37
C LYS A 3 17.83 22.61 13.98
N PRO A 4 17.66 21.57 13.17
CA PRO A 4 16.99 21.70 11.88
C PRO A 4 15.60 22.28 12.08
N VAL A 5 15.25 23.29 11.31
CA VAL A 5 13.98 23.99 11.41
C VAL A 5 12.89 23.13 10.78
N VAL A 6 11.92 22.73 11.59
CA VAL A 6 10.72 22.04 11.11
C VAL A 6 9.93 22.99 10.21
N THR A 7 9.60 22.56 8.99
CA THR A 7 8.90 23.41 8.01
C THR A 7 7.46 22.93 7.83
N ALA A 8 6.49 23.79 8.09
CA ALA A 8 5.09 23.55 7.75
C ALA A 8 4.76 24.23 6.41
N THR A 9 3.98 23.55 5.56
CA THR A 9 3.58 24.06 4.25
C THR A 9 2.19 23.57 3.88
N THR A 10 1.60 24.22 2.88
CA THR A 10 0.39 23.74 2.22
C THR A 10 0.75 23.33 0.80
N LEU A 11 0.60 22.04 0.50
CA LEU A 11 0.74 21.49 -0.83
C LEU A 11 -0.63 21.50 -1.52
N VAL A 12 -0.65 21.50 -2.85
CA VAL A 12 -1.90 21.46 -3.61
C VAL A 12 -1.87 20.24 -4.51
N THR A 13 -2.88 19.37 -4.37
CA THR A 13 -3.03 18.18 -5.19
C THR A 13 -3.41 18.53 -6.63
N GLU A 14 -3.27 17.59 -7.57
CA GLU A 14 -3.68 17.78 -8.98
C GLU A 14 -5.16 18.15 -9.15
N ASP A 15 -6.03 17.72 -8.19
CA ASP A 15 -7.45 18.05 -8.18
C ASP A 15 -7.77 19.26 -7.28
N GLY A 16 -6.75 20.09 -6.97
CA GLY A 16 -6.89 21.39 -6.32
C GLY A 16 -7.17 21.36 -4.82
N VAL A 17 -6.93 20.25 -4.14
CA VAL A 17 -7.15 20.14 -2.68
C VAL A 17 -5.89 20.60 -1.93
N PRO A 18 -6.01 21.61 -1.00
CA PRO A 18 -4.88 22.01 -0.17
C PRO A 18 -4.62 20.97 0.93
N ILE A 19 -3.37 20.53 1.05
CA ILE A 19 -2.87 19.52 1.98
C ILE A 19 -1.91 20.17 2.97
N ASP A 20 -2.25 20.13 4.25
CA ASP A 20 -1.39 20.60 5.35
C ASP A 20 -0.31 19.55 5.59
N ALA A 21 0.94 19.92 5.38
CA ALA A 21 2.09 19.04 5.46
C ALA A 21 3.20 19.66 6.29
N ILE A 22 4.02 18.80 6.88
CA ILE A 22 5.17 19.18 7.69
C ILE A 22 6.39 18.36 7.28
N TYR A 23 7.52 19.01 7.26
CA TYR A 23 8.82 18.42 7.00
C TYR A 23 9.75 18.56 8.20
N LEU A 24 10.29 17.44 8.64
CA LEU A 24 11.34 17.32 9.63
C LEU A 24 12.64 16.98 8.89
N PRO A 25 13.58 17.93 8.75
CA PRO A 25 14.84 17.68 8.06
C PRO A 25 15.63 16.54 8.68
N GLY A 26 16.24 15.71 7.83
CA GLY A 26 17.15 14.64 8.22
C GLY A 26 18.49 14.78 7.53
N THR A 27 19.45 13.99 7.97
CA THR A 27 20.75 13.82 7.30
C THR A 27 20.66 12.65 6.31
N GLY A 28 21.39 12.75 5.20
CA GLY A 28 21.40 11.69 4.18
C GLY A 28 20.36 11.91 3.07
N ASP A 29 20.18 10.89 2.27
CA ASP A 29 19.43 10.91 1.00
C ASP A 29 18.05 10.21 1.11
N LEU A 30 17.70 9.69 2.29
CA LEU A 30 16.43 9.00 2.57
C LEU A 30 15.40 9.94 3.18
N ALA A 31 14.19 9.94 2.61
CA ALA A 31 12.99 10.49 3.24
C ALA A 31 11.95 9.40 3.51
N ILE A 32 11.28 9.51 4.65
CA ILE A 32 10.15 8.66 5.03
C ILE A 32 8.88 9.51 5.09
N VAL A 33 7.91 9.19 4.24
CA VAL A 33 6.57 9.79 4.27
C VAL A 33 5.69 8.99 5.23
N VAL A 34 5.15 9.65 6.27
CA VAL A 34 4.28 9.02 7.28
C VAL A 34 2.83 9.38 6.99
N ALA A 35 2.01 8.38 6.66
CA ALA A 35 0.61 8.50 6.28
C ALA A 35 -0.30 7.93 7.40
N HIS A 36 -1.07 8.80 8.05
CA HIS A 36 -1.87 8.48 9.23
C HIS A 36 -3.15 7.68 8.93
N GLY A 37 -3.73 7.07 9.97
CA GLY A 37 -5.01 6.38 9.92
C GLY A 37 -6.23 7.31 9.87
N PHE A 38 -7.41 6.73 9.61
CA PHE A 38 -8.68 7.44 9.57
C PHE A 38 -8.98 8.19 10.87
N THR A 39 -9.50 9.39 10.78
CA THR A 39 -9.80 10.33 11.89
C THR A 39 -8.59 10.88 12.66
N LEU A 40 -7.40 10.59 12.20
CA LEU A 40 -6.17 11.16 12.79
C LEU A 40 -5.70 12.40 12.02
N SER A 41 -4.57 12.93 12.43
CA SER A 41 -3.82 14.02 11.81
C SER A 41 -2.37 13.91 12.24
N TRP A 42 -1.45 14.54 11.50
CA TRP A 42 -0.03 14.55 11.86
C TRP A 42 0.23 15.18 13.26
N GLN A 43 -0.66 16.04 13.74
CA GLN A 43 -0.56 16.66 15.06
C GLN A 43 -0.92 15.73 16.22
N ARG A 44 -1.52 14.57 15.96
CA ARG A 44 -1.88 13.62 17.02
C ARG A 44 -0.61 13.03 17.66
N PRO A 45 -0.58 12.91 19.01
CA PRO A 45 0.63 12.48 19.72
C PRO A 45 1.23 11.18 19.20
N ASN A 46 0.41 10.20 18.80
CA ASN A 46 0.88 8.92 18.28
C ASN A 46 1.57 9.06 16.91
N VAL A 47 0.98 9.84 15.99
CA VAL A 47 1.57 10.11 14.66
C VAL A 47 2.86 10.92 14.81
N TRP A 48 2.80 11.99 15.62
CA TRP A 48 3.96 12.84 15.90
C TRP A 48 5.12 12.07 16.53
N ARG A 49 4.83 11.18 17.49
CA ARG A 49 5.83 10.29 18.11
C ARG A 49 6.54 9.42 17.09
N ILE A 50 5.78 8.83 16.15
CA ILE A 50 6.32 7.98 15.07
C ILE A 50 7.17 8.82 14.12
N ALA A 51 6.69 9.96 13.66
CA ALA A 51 7.43 10.86 12.78
C ALA A 51 8.76 11.29 13.41
N ASN A 52 8.75 11.74 14.67
CA ASN A 52 9.98 12.09 15.38
C ASN A 52 10.93 10.91 15.58
N ARG A 53 10.40 9.68 15.71
CA ARG A 53 11.25 8.50 15.85
C ARG A 53 11.97 8.18 14.54
N PHE A 54 11.28 8.20 13.41
CA PHE A 54 11.90 8.04 12.09
C PHE A 54 12.88 9.18 11.77
N ASN A 55 12.62 10.41 12.26
CA ASN A 55 13.50 11.56 12.00
C ASN A 55 14.90 11.42 12.63
N ARG A 56 15.12 10.42 13.48
CA ARG A 56 16.47 10.11 13.99
C ARG A 56 17.37 9.46 12.95
N MET A 57 16.81 8.95 11.85
CA MET A 57 17.54 8.20 10.82
C MET A 57 17.30 8.72 9.38
N ALA A 58 16.26 9.49 9.16
CA ALA A 58 15.88 9.98 7.82
C ALA A 58 15.24 11.36 7.90
N GLY A 59 15.12 12.05 6.77
CA GLY A 59 14.16 13.14 6.64
C GLY A 59 12.74 12.59 6.75
N VAL A 60 11.82 13.31 7.39
CA VAL A 60 10.44 12.84 7.52
C VAL A 60 9.46 13.88 7.01
N LEU A 61 8.53 13.44 6.18
CA LEU A 61 7.37 14.22 5.79
C LEU A 61 6.13 13.56 6.38
N THR A 62 5.24 14.36 6.96
CA THR A 62 3.92 13.89 7.38
C THR A 62 2.88 14.96 7.07
N PHE A 63 1.63 14.59 6.93
CA PHE A 63 0.60 15.47 6.41
C PHE A 63 -0.78 15.04 6.92
N ASP A 64 -1.75 15.91 6.76
CA ASP A 64 -3.16 15.58 6.97
C ASP A 64 -3.78 15.18 5.63
N PHE A 65 -4.38 14.00 5.55
CA PHE A 65 -5.16 13.62 4.37
C PHE A 65 -6.31 14.59 4.11
N ARG A 66 -6.79 14.66 2.85
CA ARG A 66 -8.00 15.43 2.53
C ARG A 66 -9.14 15.13 3.50
N GLY A 67 -9.86 16.16 3.89
CA GLY A 67 -10.93 16.05 4.87
C GLY A 67 -10.49 15.85 6.32
N HIS A 68 -9.21 15.69 6.62
CA HIS A 68 -8.67 15.54 7.97
C HIS A 68 -7.94 16.80 8.43
N GLY A 69 -7.84 16.97 9.74
CA GLY A 69 -7.05 18.02 10.38
C GLY A 69 -7.23 19.39 9.76
N ARG A 70 -6.15 19.96 9.21
CA ARG A 70 -6.11 21.27 8.55
C ARG A 70 -6.21 21.21 7.03
N SER A 71 -6.07 20.04 6.42
CA SER A 71 -6.20 19.87 4.98
C SER A 71 -7.59 20.19 4.46
N GLY A 72 -7.70 20.63 3.22
CA GLY A 72 -8.97 20.89 2.53
C GLY A 72 -9.73 19.63 2.13
N GLY A 73 -10.76 19.81 1.31
CA GLY A 73 -11.51 18.73 0.69
C GLY A 73 -12.33 17.88 1.66
N LEU A 74 -12.68 16.69 1.19
CA LEU A 74 -13.46 15.68 1.90
C LEU A 74 -12.77 14.31 1.76
N SER A 75 -12.71 13.53 2.84
CA SER A 75 -12.19 12.16 2.79
C SER A 75 -13.09 11.27 1.93
N THR A 76 -12.47 10.50 1.08
CA THR A 76 -13.09 9.48 0.22
C THR A 76 -12.74 8.06 0.67
N MET A 77 -12.25 7.91 1.90
CA MET A 77 -11.93 6.62 2.53
C MET A 77 -10.90 5.79 1.77
N GLY A 78 -9.83 6.45 1.31
CA GLY A 78 -8.69 5.81 0.65
C GLY A 78 -8.76 5.81 -0.88
N ASP A 79 -9.78 6.41 -1.49
CA ASP A 79 -9.87 6.52 -2.96
C ASP A 79 -8.99 7.64 -3.50
N ARG A 80 -9.36 8.90 -3.26
CA ARG A 80 -8.60 10.07 -3.77
C ARG A 80 -7.43 10.46 -2.89
N GLU A 81 -7.31 9.88 -1.71
CA GLU A 81 -6.19 10.10 -0.80
C GLU A 81 -4.84 9.69 -1.40
N ILE A 82 -4.81 8.87 -2.46
CA ILE A 82 -3.58 8.59 -3.24
C ILE A 82 -3.00 9.87 -3.85
N LYS A 83 -3.81 10.86 -4.24
CA LYS A 83 -3.36 12.15 -4.77
C LYS A 83 -2.73 13.03 -3.70
N ASP A 84 -3.16 12.88 -2.44
CA ASP A 84 -2.58 13.59 -1.30
C ASP A 84 -1.17 13.05 -1.01
N LEU A 85 -1.02 11.72 -1.05
CA LEU A 85 0.28 11.09 -0.90
C LEU A 85 1.21 11.46 -2.05
N ASP A 86 0.71 11.48 -3.28
CA ASP A 86 1.48 11.77 -4.49
C ASP A 86 2.15 13.15 -4.41
N VAL A 87 1.43 14.20 -4.03
CA VAL A 87 2.01 15.54 -3.89
C VAL A 87 3.06 15.60 -2.78
N VAL A 88 2.93 14.81 -1.71
CA VAL A 88 3.92 14.74 -0.62
C VAL A 88 5.18 13.99 -1.06
N VAL A 89 5.03 12.90 -1.83
CA VAL A 89 6.16 12.17 -2.44
C VAL A 89 6.91 13.08 -3.41
N ALA A 90 6.19 13.81 -4.26
CA ALA A 90 6.79 14.80 -5.16
C ALA A 90 7.55 15.89 -4.38
N TRP A 91 6.99 16.36 -3.27
CA TRP A 91 7.69 17.33 -2.41
C TRP A 91 8.97 16.77 -1.80
N ALA A 92 8.98 15.51 -1.35
CA ALA A 92 10.20 14.86 -0.87
C ALA A 92 11.29 14.83 -1.94
N ARG A 93 10.93 14.53 -3.19
CA ARG A 93 11.87 14.58 -4.33
C ARG A 93 12.38 16.01 -4.60
N GLN A 94 11.50 17.02 -4.55
CA GLN A 94 11.88 18.44 -4.70
C GLN A 94 12.83 18.93 -3.60
N LEU A 95 12.73 18.37 -2.39
CA LEU A 95 13.68 18.61 -1.29
C LEU A 95 15.06 17.95 -1.52
N GLY A 96 15.23 17.17 -2.59
CA GLY A 96 16.50 16.56 -3.01
C GLY A 96 16.72 15.12 -2.52
N TYR A 97 15.72 14.50 -1.87
CA TYR A 97 15.84 13.12 -1.43
C TYR A 97 15.85 12.15 -2.62
N GLN A 98 16.90 11.32 -2.66
CA GLN A 98 17.07 10.31 -3.72
C GLN A 98 16.28 9.04 -3.43
N ARG A 99 16.11 8.70 -2.15
CA ARG A 99 15.34 7.55 -1.67
C ARG A 99 14.11 8.05 -0.91
N VAL A 100 12.92 7.66 -1.36
CA VAL A 100 11.65 8.06 -0.74
C VAL A 100 10.80 6.83 -0.46
N ALA A 101 10.57 6.56 0.82
CA ALA A 101 9.70 5.48 1.27
C ALA A 101 8.41 6.02 1.90
N ALA A 102 7.33 5.27 1.83
CA ALA A 102 6.10 5.59 2.52
C ALA A 102 5.74 4.54 3.57
N VAL A 103 5.40 5.00 4.78
CA VAL A 103 4.91 4.18 5.89
C VAL A 103 3.49 4.63 6.22
N GLY A 104 2.53 3.77 5.91
CA GLY A 104 1.11 4.04 6.14
C GLY A 104 0.52 3.21 7.27
N PHE A 105 -0.44 3.80 7.98
CA PHE A 105 -1.12 3.17 9.11
C PHE A 105 -2.63 3.08 8.85
N SER A 106 -3.24 1.91 9.05
CA SER A 106 -4.68 1.70 8.89
C SER A 106 -5.20 2.19 7.52
N MET A 107 -6.02 3.22 7.44
CA MET A 107 -6.42 3.86 6.18
C MET A 107 -5.19 4.33 5.38
N GLY A 108 -4.22 4.96 6.02
CA GLY A 108 -2.97 5.37 5.37
C GLY A 108 -2.19 4.18 4.78
N ALA A 109 -2.26 3.00 5.42
CA ALA A 109 -1.65 1.78 4.89
C ALA A 109 -2.29 1.34 3.55
N SER A 110 -3.61 1.41 3.43
CA SER A 110 -4.27 1.15 2.15
C SER A 110 -3.93 2.19 1.08
N VAL A 111 -3.74 3.44 1.49
CA VAL A 111 -3.35 4.52 0.57
C VAL A 111 -1.93 4.33 0.04
N VAL A 112 -0.94 4.03 0.90
CA VAL A 112 0.45 3.83 0.44
C VAL A 112 0.59 2.61 -0.46
N VAL A 113 -0.11 1.50 -0.16
CA VAL A 113 -0.15 0.31 -1.01
C VAL A 113 -0.76 0.62 -2.38
N ARG A 114 -1.91 1.31 -2.41
CA ARG A 114 -2.57 1.70 -3.66
C ARG A 114 -1.76 2.71 -4.46
N HIS A 115 -1.15 3.69 -3.81
CA HIS A 115 -0.28 4.65 -4.49
C HIS A 115 0.91 3.94 -5.15
N ALA A 116 1.60 3.07 -4.41
CA ALA A 116 2.75 2.35 -4.95
C ALA A 116 2.41 1.46 -6.15
N GLY A 117 1.27 0.75 -6.11
CA GLY A 117 0.86 -0.12 -7.19
C GLY A 117 0.24 0.60 -8.40
N LEU A 118 -0.39 1.77 -8.20
CA LEU A 118 -1.16 2.45 -9.25
C LEU A 118 -0.49 3.71 -9.80
N VAL A 119 0.38 4.35 -9.02
CA VAL A 119 1.06 5.61 -9.36
C VAL A 119 2.57 5.40 -9.43
N GLY A 120 3.17 4.75 -8.42
CA GLY A 120 4.62 4.53 -8.35
C GLY A 120 5.37 5.66 -7.64
N GLY A 121 6.68 5.79 -7.93
CA GLY A 121 7.53 6.88 -7.43
C GLY A 121 8.09 6.68 -6.01
N LEU A 122 7.79 5.56 -5.35
CA LEU A 122 8.35 5.15 -4.05
C LEU A 122 9.45 4.10 -4.24
N ASP A 123 10.45 4.10 -3.35
CA ASP A 123 11.55 3.14 -3.35
C ASP A 123 11.35 2.02 -2.31
N ALA A 124 10.44 2.19 -1.36
CA ALA A 124 9.95 1.14 -0.47
C ALA A 124 8.58 1.52 0.13
N VAL A 125 7.79 0.52 0.48
CA VAL A 125 6.43 0.69 1.02
C VAL A 125 6.25 -0.12 2.28
N VAL A 126 5.67 0.49 3.32
CA VAL A 126 5.32 -0.19 4.56
C VAL A 126 3.84 0.00 4.87
N SER A 127 3.13 -1.12 4.98
CA SER A 127 1.71 -1.17 5.36
C SER A 127 1.58 -1.65 6.80
N VAL A 128 1.15 -0.80 7.73
CA VAL A 128 0.96 -1.15 9.15
C VAL A 128 -0.53 -1.22 9.46
N SER A 129 -1.03 -2.38 9.88
CA SER A 129 -2.46 -2.63 10.20
C SER A 129 -3.40 -2.24 9.06
N GLY A 130 -2.98 -2.45 7.80
CA GLY A 130 -3.75 -2.11 6.62
C GLY A 130 -4.85 -3.13 6.30
N PRO A 131 -6.02 -2.69 5.76
CA PRO A 131 -7.01 -3.61 5.22
C PRO A 131 -6.52 -4.19 3.88
N GLY A 132 -6.78 -5.48 3.65
CA GLY A 132 -6.54 -6.12 2.34
C GLY A 132 -7.68 -5.89 1.34
N ARG A 133 -8.88 -5.59 1.84
CA ARG A 133 -10.11 -5.42 1.03
C ARG A 133 -11.03 -4.34 1.58
N TRP A 134 -11.87 -3.81 0.71
CA TRP A 134 -12.93 -2.88 1.07
C TRP A 134 -14.15 -3.56 1.73
N TYR A 135 -15.03 -2.76 2.32
CA TYR A 135 -16.32 -3.17 2.89
C TYR A 135 -16.24 -4.24 3.99
N TYR A 136 -15.09 -4.37 4.67
CA TYR A 136 -14.99 -5.29 5.79
C TYR A 136 -15.79 -4.79 6.99
N ARG A 137 -16.71 -5.64 7.49
CA ARG A 137 -17.58 -5.37 8.66
C ARG A 137 -17.54 -6.47 9.71
N GLY A 138 -16.53 -7.35 9.65
CA GLY A 138 -16.43 -8.52 10.50
C GLY A 138 -16.21 -8.22 11.98
N THR A 139 -15.70 -7.01 12.32
CA THR A 139 -15.46 -6.59 13.69
C THR A 139 -16.42 -5.47 14.11
N GLU A 140 -16.66 -5.36 15.44
CA GLU A 140 -17.51 -4.29 15.97
C GLU A 140 -16.94 -2.88 15.68
N PRO A 141 -15.62 -2.59 15.88
CA PRO A 141 -15.05 -1.31 15.51
C PRO A 141 -15.27 -0.96 14.04
N MET A 142 -15.11 -1.91 13.12
CA MET A 142 -15.34 -1.65 11.69
C MET A 142 -16.81 -1.39 11.36
N ARG A 143 -17.77 -2.04 12.04
CA ARG A 143 -19.19 -1.68 11.89
C ARG A 143 -19.47 -0.25 12.34
N ARG A 144 -18.81 0.22 13.41
CA ARG A 144 -18.91 1.63 13.86
C ARG A 144 -18.28 2.60 12.84
N VAL A 145 -17.16 2.24 12.23
CA VAL A 145 -16.54 3.04 11.15
C VAL A 145 -17.49 3.13 9.96
N HIS A 146 -18.10 2.02 9.52
CA HIS A 146 -19.09 2.04 8.44
C HIS A 146 -20.29 2.92 8.78
N PHE A 147 -20.81 2.85 10.00
CA PHE A 147 -21.87 3.75 10.44
C PHE A 147 -21.44 5.23 10.36
N ALA A 148 -20.23 5.53 10.84
CA ALA A 148 -19.69 6.90 10.81
C ALA A 148 -19.53 7.44 9.37
N VAL A 149 -19.20 6.59 8.41
CA VAL A 149 -19.01 6.96 7.00
C VAL A 149 -20.34 7.05 6.25
N GLU A 150 -21.22 6.08 6.42
CA GLU A 150 -22.42 5.92 5.59
C GLU A 150 -23.61 6.77 6.07
N HIS A 151 -23.71 7.03 7.36
CA HIS A 151 -24.85 7.74 7.94
C HIS A 151 -24.59 9.24 8.14
N ARG A 152 -25.60 10.07 7.88
CA ARG A 152 -25.51 11.53 8.07
C ARG A 152 -25.12 11.93 9.50
N ILE A 153 -25.70 11.24 10.50
CA ILE A 153 -25.38 11.47 11.92
C ILE A 153 -23.91 11.10 12.19
N GLY A 154 -23.44 9.96 11.70
CA GLY A 154 -22.05 9.53 11.84
C GLY A 154 -21.08 10.55 11.26
N ARG A 155 -21.34 11.04 10.04
CA ARG A 155 -20.52 12.09 9.40
C ARG A 155 -20.57 13.43 10.17
N PHE A 156 -21.70 13.77 10.76
CA PHE A 156 -21.80 14.95 11.62
C PHE A 156 -20.92 14.82 12.87
N VAL A 157 -20.96 13.66 13.53
CA VAL A 157 -20.13 13.33 14.70
C VAL A 157 -18.64 13.39 14.35
N THR A 158 -18.21 12.74 13.26
CA THR A 158 -16.79 12.76 12.84
C THR A 158 -16.33 14.18 12.51
N ARG A 159 -17.16 14.98 11.86
CA ARG A 159 -16.85 16.37 11.56
C ARG A 159 -16.71 17.22 12.84
N ARG A 160 -17.61 17.05 13.81
CA ARG A 160 -17.68 17.93 14.98
C ARG A 160 -16.64 17.60 16.05
N TRP A 161 -16.36 16.30 16.27
CA TRP A 161 -15.48 15.86 17.37
C TRP A 161 -14.15 15.28 16.89
N LEU A 162 -14.12 14.65 15.72
CA LEU A 162 -12.89 14.04 15.18
C LEU A 162 -12.21 14.92 14.13
N LYS A 163 -12.77 16.11 13.82
CA LYS A 163 -12.25 17.03 12.80
C LYS A 163 -12.03 16.35 11.44
N THR A 164 -12.89 15.37 11.10
CA THR A 164 -12.83 14.61 9.86
C THR A 164 -14.09 14.85 9.04
N ARG A 165 -13.92 15.38 7.85
CA ARG A 165 -14.99 15.69 6.89
C ARG A 165 -15.02 14.59 5.84
N ILE A 166 -16.08 13.80 5.84
CA ILE A 166 -16.25 12.65 4.94
C ILE A 166 -17.16 13.05 3.80
N SER A 167 -16.83 12.62 2.58
CA SER A 167 -17.69 12.79 1.41
C SER A 167 -19.05 12.13 1.64
N PRO A 168 -20.16 12.86 1.44
CA PRO A 168 -21.50 12.27 1.50
C PRO A 168 -21.80 11.37 0.30
N GLN A 169 -21.03 11.53 -0.77
CA GLN A 169 -21.12 10.71 -1.98
C GLN A 169 -20.23 9.49 -1.77
N GLY A 170 -20.80 8.30 -1.81
CA GLY A 170 -20.01 7.06 -1.85
C GLY A 170 -19.14 6.97 -3.10
N TRP A 171 -18.40 5.91 -3.24
CA TRP A 171 -17.63 5.65 -4.46
C TRP A 171 -18.59 5.42 -5.65
N LYS A 172 -18.40 6.16 -6.72
CA LYS A 172 -19.14 5.92 -7.99
C LYS A 172 -18.75 4.60 -8.63
N LEU A 173 -17.45 4.31 -8.56
CA LEU A 173 -16.84 3.02 -8.87
C LEU A 173 -16.06 2.59 -7.63
N VAL A 174 -16.13 1.31 -7.30
CA VAL A 174 -15.33 0.77 -6.19
C VAL A 174 -13.86 0.89 -6.58
N PRO A 175 -13.04 1.59 -5.77
CA PRO A 175 -11.63 1.73 -6.09
C PRO A 175 -10.92 0.37 -6.06
N VAL A 176 -9.84 0.23 -6.82
CA VAL A 176 -8.99 -0.96 -6.79
C VAL A 176 -8.67 -1.31 -5.33
N PRO A 177 -8.99 -2.55 -4.87
CA PRO A 177 -8.71 -2.95 -3.50
C PRO A 177 -7.21 -2.96 -3.18
N PRO A 178 -6.81 -2.75 -1.91
CA PRO A 178 -5.40 -2.77 -1.54
C PRO A 178 -4.66 -4.06 -1.94
N ALA A 179 -5.29 -5.22 -1.84
CA ALA A 179 -4.66 -6.47 -2.25
C ALA A 179 -4.40 -6.54 -3.77
N GLU A 180 -5.31 -6.06 -4.59
CA GLU A 180 -5.09 -5.99 -6.05
C GLU A 180 -4.00 -4.99 -6.42
N ALA A 181 -3.94 -3.84 -5.75
CA ALA A 181 -2.87 -2.88 -5.94
C ALA A 181 -1.51 -3.43 -5.46
N ALA A 182 -1.48 -4.23 -4.39
CA ALA A 182 -0.25 -4.85 -3.89
C ALA A 182 0.41 -5.76 -4.93
N ALA A 183 -0.34 -6.41 -5.80
CA ALA A 183 0.19 -7.24 -6.89
C ALA A 183 1.02 -6.45 -7.92
N GLN A 184 0.83 -5.13 -7.98
CA GLN A 184 1.47 -4.24 -8.95
C GLN A 184 2.67 -3.46 -8.39
N ILE A 185 3.03 -3.67 -7.10
CA ILE A 185 4.10 -2.91 -6.43
C ILE A 185 5.50 -3.32 -6.90
N SER A 186 5.69 -4.63 -7.20
CA SER A 186 7.00 -5.13 -7.64
C SER A 186 7.55 -4.33 -8.84
N PRO A 187 8.86 -4.00 -8.86
CA PRO A 187 9.94 -4.50 -8.00
C PRO A 187 10.18 -3.71 -6.71
N VAL A 188 9.31 -2.78 -6.34
CA VAL A 188 9.46 -1.99 -5.10
C VAL A 188 9.24 -2.88 -3.87
N PRO A 189 10.16 -2.87 -2.87
CA PRO A 189 10.01 -3.66 -1.65
C PRO A 189 8.77 -3.29 -0.85
N LEU A 190 7.98 -4.29 -0.44
CA LEU A 190 6.79 -4.14 0.38
C LEU A 190 6.96 -4.85 1.72
N LEU A 191 6.88 -4.11 2.83
CA LEU A 191 6.76 -4.65 4.17
C LEU A 191 5.32 -4.52 4.68
N ILE A 192 4.75 -5.63 5.12
CA ILE A 192 3.44 -5.68 5.77
C ILE A 192 3.65 -5.98 7.26
N VAL A 193 3.21 -5.07 8.12
CA VAL A 193 3.29 -5.21 9.59
C VAL A 193 1.88 -5.26 10.16
N HIS A 194 1.59 -6.27 11.00
CA HIS A 194 0.24 -6.41 11.54
C HIS A 194 0.26 -7.01 12.93
N GLY A 195 -0.59 -6.49 13.83
CA GLY A 195 -0.74 -7.00 15.18
C GLY A 195 -1.69 -8.19 15.25
N ASP A 196 -1.35 -9.22 16.03
CA ASP A 196 -2.24 -10.37 16.25
C ASP A 196 -3.44 -10.04 17.18
N LYS A 197 -3.38 -8.88 17.88
CA LYS A 197 -4.45 -8.34 18.72
C LYS A 197 -5.15 -7.13 18.09
N ASP A 198 -5.02 -6.96 16.77
CA ASP A 198 -5.72 -5.89 16.06
C ASP A 198 -7.24 -6.15 16.06
N HIS A 199 -7.98 -5.27 16.73
CA HIS A 199 -9.42 -5.40 16.90
C HIS A 199 -10.24 -4.76 15.77
N TYR A 200 -9.58 -4.02 14.85
CA TYR A 200 -10.21 -3.52 13.62
C TYR A 200 -10.11 -4.53 12.49
N PHE A 201 -8.89 -4.97 12.21
CA PHE A 201 -8.61 -5.92 11.13
C PHE A 201 -7.90 -7.15 11.68
N PRO A 202 -8.46 -8.34 11.55
CA PRO A 202 -7.76 -9.56 11.92
C PRO A 202 -6.56 -9.82 10.98
N PRO A 203 -5.56 -10.65 11.39
CA PRO A 203 -4.33 -10.91 10.62
C PRO A 203 -4.55 -11.44 9.19
N GLU A 204 -5.73 -11.93 8.87
CA GLU A 204 -6.13 -12.36 7.53
C GLU A 204 -5.99 -11.24 6.49
N HIS A 205 -6.22 -9.98 6.87
CA HIS A 205 -6.02 -8.83 5.98
C HIS A 205 -4.55 -8.67 5.58
N ALA A 206 -3.63 -8.84 6.54
CA ALA A 206 -2.20 -8.80 6.25
C ALA A 206 -1.76 -9.98 5.36
N ARG A 207 -2.29 -11.18 5.62
CA ARG A 207 -2.04 -12.36 4.78
C ARG A 207 -2.58 -12.17 3.36
N GLN A 208 -3.76 -11.56 3.19
CA GLN A 208 -4.31 -11.23 1.87
C GLN A 208 -3.39 -10.30 1.08
N LEU A 209 -2.87 -9.23 1.72
CA LEU A 209 -1.90 -8.35 1.10
C LEU A 209 -0.62 -9.10 0.70
N TYR A 210 -0.09 -9.91 1.62
CA TYR A 210 1.14 -10.67 1.40
C TYR A 210 0.99 -11.70 0.26
N MET A 211 -0.12 -12.43 0.23
CA MET A 211 -0.38 -13.42 -0.82
C MET A 211 -0.58 -12.79 -2.19
N ALA A 212 -1.16 -11.60 -2.25
CA ALA A 212 -1.39 -10.89 -3.51
C ALA A 212 -0.12 -10.23 -4.07
N ALA A 213 0.75 -9.71 -3.20
CA ALA A 213 1.97 -9.03 -3.62
C ALA A 213 2.99 -9.99 -4.27
N SER A 214 3.77 -9.47 -5.22
CA SER A 214 4.96 -10.12 -5.77
C SER A 214 6.21 -9.75 -4.96
N GLU A 215 7.31 -10.50 -5.15
CA GLU A 215 8.61 -10.18 -4.51
C GLU A 215 9.18 -8.84 -5.04
N PRO A 216 9.97 -8.13 -4.21
CA PRO A 216 10.36 -8.44 -2.84
C PRO A 216 9.29 -8.00 -1.81
N LYS A 217 8.92 -8.91 -0.91
CA LYS A 217 7.90 -8.66 0.13
C LYS A 217 8.23 -9.34 1.45
N GLU A 218 7.79 -8.73 2.55
CA GLU A 218 7.90 -9.31 3.89
C GLU A 218 6.59 -9.16 4.67
N LEU A 219 6.32 -10.11 5.57
CA LEU A 219 5.19 -10.07 6.50
C LEU A 219 5.70 -10.22 7.94
N TRP A 220 5.45 -9.18 8.75
CA TRP A 220 5.75 -9.20 10.18
C TRP A 220 4.44 -9.24 10.99
N LEU A 221 4.07 -10.41 11.49
CA LEU A 221 3.00 -10.53 12.48
C LEU A 221 3.59 -10.26 13.86
N GLN A 222 3.09 -9.22 14.53
CA GLN A 222 3.61 -8.73 15.81
C GLN A 222 2.76 -9.26 16.96
N PRO A 223 3.33 -10.14 17.83
CA PRO A 223 2.60 -10.68 18.98
C PRO A 223 2.20 -9.56 19.96
N GLY A 224 0.97 -9.60 20.43
CA GLY A 224 0.40 -8.66 21.39
C GLY A 224 0.14 -7.24 20.86
N MET A 225 0.51 -6.94 19.63
CA MET A 225 0.25 -5.62 19.04
C MET A 225 -1.24 -5.48 18.70
N GLY A 226 -1.83 -4.36 19.11
CA GLY A 226 -3.16 -3.92 18.69
C GLY A 226 -3.14 -3.20 17.33
N HIS A 227 -3.95 -2.14 17.21
CA HIS A 227 -4.18 -1.45 15.93
C HIS A 227 -3.27 -0.24 15.73
N ALA A 228 -2.55 -0.23 14.62
CA ALA A 228 -1.90 0.92 13.97
C ALA A 228 -1.00 1.76 14.90
N GLU A 229 -1.06 3.10 14.77
CA GLU A 229 -0.16 4.06 15.44
C GLU A 229 -0.18 3.96 16.96
N SER A 230 -1.35 3.65 17.54
CA SER A 230 -1.52 3.58 18.98
C SER A 230 -0.81 2.38 19.60
N ALA A 231 -0.67 1.29 18.83
CA ALA A 231 -0.08 0.04 19.27
C ALA A 231 1.37 -0.17 18.78
N CYS A 232 1.85 0.70 17.89
CA CYS A 232 3.20 0.61 17.36
C CYS A 232 4.22 1.08 18.41
N SER A 233 5.02 0.14 18.96
CA SER A 233 6.06 0.43 19.93
C SER A 233 7.22 1.23 19.31
N GLN A 234 8.04 1.88 20.13
CA GLN A 234 9.23 2.59 19.65
C GLN A 234 10.25 1.65 19.00
N ASP A 235 10.41 0.45 19.56
CA ASP A 235 11.30 -0.57 18.99
C ASP A 235 10.81 -1.04 17.62
N LEU A 236 9.50 -1.24 17.46
CA LEU A 236 8.93 -1.61 16.16
C LEU A 236 9.15 -0.50 15.12
N VAL A 237 8.98 0.79 15.51
CA VAL A 237 9.27 1.93 14.61
C VAL A 237 10.74 1.93 14.19
N ASP A 238 11.67 1.67 15.10
CA ASP A 238 13.10 1.59 14.77
C ASP A 238 13.42 0.42 13.84
N ARG A 239 12.78 -0.72 14.05
CA ARG A 239 12.95 -1.90 13.17
C ARG A 239 12.41 -1.61 11.76
N ILE A 240 11.24 -0.97 11.65
CA ILE A 240 10.67 -0.53 10.37
C ILE A 240 11.63 0.45 9.68
N GLY A 241 12.16 1.44 10.42
CA GLY A 241 13.08 2.42 9.84
C GLY A 241 14.37 1.78 9.31
N ARG A 242 14.96 0.83 10.04
CA ARG A 242 16.13 0.06 9.56
C ARG A 242 15.81 -0.76 8.31
N TRP A 243 14.64 -1.42 8.29
CA TRP A 243 14.20 -2.16 7.12
C TRP A 243 14.05 -1.24 5.90
N VAL A 244 13.43 -0.07 6.06
CA VAL A 244 13.27 0.93 4.99
C VAL A 244 14.62 1.37 4.44
N ASP A 245 15.58 1.69 5.31
CA ASP A 245 16.93 2.11 4.88
C ASP A 245 17.64 1.01 4.09
N GLN A 246 17.60 -0.24 4.56
CA GLN A 246 18.19 -1.38 3.89
C GLN A 246 17.51 -1.68 2.54
N ALA A 247 16.19 -1.72 2.51
CA ALA A 247 15.41 -2.05 1.32
C ALA A 247 15.62 -1.01 0.20
N THR A 248 15.62 0.30 0.55
CA THR A 248 15.85 1.37 -0.43
C THR A 248 17.30 1.43 -0.90
N ALA A 249 18.30 1.09 -0.06
CA ALA A 249 19.70 1.02 -0.47
C ALA A 249 19.96 -0.12 -1.46
N GLN A 250 19.29 -1.27 -1.30
CA GLN A 250 19.38 -2.40 -2.21
C GLN A 250 18.75 -2.09 -3.57
N ALA A 251 17.61 -1.38 -3.59
CA ALA A 251 16.92 -1.00 -4.82
C ALA A 251 17.74 -0.04 -5.70
N THR A 252 18.61 0.78 -5.09
CA THR A 252 19.49 1.73 -5.80
C THR A 252 20.86 1.15 -6.16
N ALA A 253 21.23 -0.03 -5.66
CA ALA A 253 22.45 -0.68 -6.03
C ALA A 253 22.41 -1.08 -7.53
N PRO A 254 23.45 -0.78 -8.33
CA PRO A 254 23.49 -1.26 -9.71
C PRO A 254 23.39 -2.76 -9.72
N VAL A 255 22.45 -3.31 -10.51
CA VAL A 255 22.35 -4.76 -10.73
C VAL A 255 23.72 -5.21 -11.21
N GLN A 256 24.47 -5.92 -10.37
CA GLN A 256 25.71 -6.56 -10.80
C GLN A 256 25.31 -7.50 -11.94
N ALA A 257 25.76 -7.17 -13.14
CA ALA A 257 25.56 -8.02 -14.30
C ALA A 257 26.06 -9.43 -13.94
N THR A 258 25.15 -10.37 -13.79
CA THR A 258 25.49 -11.78 -13.64
C THR A 258 26.42 -12.11 -14.81
N ALA A 259 27.62 -12.58 -14.49
CA ALA A 259 28.61 -12.98 -15.49
C ALA A 259 27.91 -13.86 -16.53
N PRO A 260 28.16 -13.65 -17.83
CA PRO A 260 27.51 -14.44 -18.86
C PRO A 260 27.80 -15.91 -18.58
N VAL A 261 26.72 -16.71 -18.49
CA VAL A 261 26.82 -18.16 -18.42
C VAL A 261 27.67 -18.57 -19.63
N GLN A 262 28.86 -19.10 -19.37
CA GLN A 262 29.73 -19.62 -20.43
C GLN A 262 28.90 -20.60 -21.26
N ALA A 263 28.73 -20.27 -22.54
CA ALA A 263 28.08 -21.15 -23.48
C ALA A 263 28.83 -22.48 -23.50
N THR A 264 28.19 -23.54 -23.02
CA THR A 264 28.68 -24.91 -23.17
C THR A 264 28.80 -25.23 -24.65
N ALA A 265 29.98 -25.74 -25.03
CA ALA A 265 30.33 -26.10 -26.39
C ALA A 265 29.25 -26.97 -27.05
N PRO A 266 29.04 -26.83 -28.38
CA PRO A 266 28.01 -27.58 -29.09
C PRO A 266 28.30 -29.10 -29.04
N VAL A 267 27.32 -29.86 -28.58
CA VAL A 267 27.31 -31.32 -28.63
C VAL A 267 27.29 -31.70 -30.10
N GLN A 268 28.35 -32.41 -30.56
CA GLN A 268 28.44 -32.96 -31.91
C GLN A 268 27.29 -33.94 -32.16
N ALA A 269 26.47 -33.63 -33.16
CA ALA A 269 25.40 -34.50 -33.62
C ALA A 269 26.01 -35.77 -34.27
N ARG A 270 25.75 -36.93 -33.68
CA ARG A 270 25.99 -38.22 -34.34
C ARG A 270 24.88 -38.47 -35.37
N SER A 271 25.27 -38.58 -36.64
CA SER A 271 24.41 -39.03 -37.72
C SER A 271 23.97 -40.47 -37.50
N VAL A 272 22.68 -40.72 -37.43
CA VAL A 272 22.08 -42.05 -37.51
C VAL A 272 21.34 -42.14 -38.83
N ASN A 273 21.81 -43.06 -39.69
CA ASN A 273 21.23 -43.42 -40.99
C ASN A 273 19.78 -43.87 -40.88
N ALA A 274 18.89 -43.21 -41.59
CA ALA A 274 17.51 -43.65 -41.79
C ALA A 274 17.44 -44.70 -42.93
N ARG A 275 16.79 -45.84 -42.69
CA ARG A 275 16.23 -46.73 -43.72
C ARG A 275 14.69 -46.54 -43.72
N PRO A 276 14.08 -46.57 -44.91
CA PRO A 276 12.64 -46.38 -45.07
C PRO A 276 11.88 -47.70 -45.11
N ALA A 277 10.72 -47.78 -44.48
CA ALA A 277 9.60 -48.67 -44.79
C ALA A 277 8.38 -48.10 -44.11
N GLY A 278 7.25 -47.85 -44.68
CA GLY A 278 6.44 -48.54 -45.65
C GLY A 278 5.00 -48.32 -45.23
N HIS A 279 4.15 -47.92 -46.12
CA HIS A 279 2.71 -47.69 -46.07
C HIS A 279 1.89 -48.51 -45.07
N ALA A 280 0.91 -47.83 -44.41
CA ALA A 280 -0.50 -48.20 -44.44
C ALA A 280 -1.36 -47.16 -43.66
N ALA A 281 -2.28 -46.51 -44.33
CA ALA A 281 -3.57 -46.08 -43.81
C ALA A 281 -4.60 -47.17 -44.17
N PRO A 282 -5.82 -47.26 -43.69
CA PRO A 282 -6.72 -46.15 -43.34
C PRO A 282 -7.69 -46.42 -42.14
N ASP A 283 -8.65 -45.51 -42.05
CA ASP A 283 -10.06 -45.60 -41.66
C ASP A 283 -10.45 -45.03 -40.26
N ASP A 284 -11.09 -43.91 -40.35
CA ASP A 284 -12.51 -43.53 -40.18
C ASP A 284 -13.16 -43.54 -38.77
N ALA A 285 -13.89 -42.43 -38.56
CA ALA A 285 -15.08 -42.21 -37.71
C ALA A 285 -14.81 -42.06 -36.21
N ASP A 286 -15.24 -41.01 -35.55
CA ASP A 286 -16.56 -40.40 -35.49
C ASP A 286 -16.51 -39.00 -34.81
N ALA A 287 -17.29 -38.11 -35.36
CA ALA A 287 -17.58 -36.78 -34.84
C ALA A 287 -18.65 -36.85 -33.71
N GLN A 288 -18.47 -36.11 -32.65
CA GLN A 288 -19.63 -35.57 -31.88
C GLN A 288 -19.30 -34.21 -31.30
N SER A 289 -20.20 -33.25 -31.61
CA SER A 289 -20.21 -31.85 -31.23
C SER A 289 -20.72 -31.63 -29.80
N PRO A 290 -20.46 -30.47 -29.18
CA PRO A 290 -20.87 -30.21 -27.81
C PRO A 290 -22.27 -29.61 -27.73
N GLU A 291 -23.06 -30.05 -26.75
CA GLU A 291 -24.32 -29.48 -26.35
C GLU A 291 -24.16 -28.27 -25.43
N GLU A 292 -24.93 -27.24 -25.74
CA GLU A 292 -25.24 -26.07 -24.94
C GLU A 292 -25.88 -26.43 -23.59
N VAL A 293 -25.44 -25.77 -22.52
CA VAL A 293 -26.23 -25.67 -21.27
C VAL A 293 -26.53 -24.20 -20.98
N GLN A 294 -27.79 -23.88 -21.25
CA GLN A 294 -28.45 -22.61 -21.00
C GLN A 294 -28.53 -22.25 -19.51
N ALA A 295 -28.37 -20.98 -19.26
CA ALA A 295 -28.67 -20.28 -18.02
C ALA A 295 -30.10 -20.51 -17.50
N ARG A 296 -30.24 -20.68 -16.19
CA ARG A 296 -31.47 -20.39 -15.46
C ARG A 296 -31.18 -19.58 -14.20
N SER A 297 -31.62 -18.32 -14.24
CA SER A 297 -31.87 -17.52 -13.04
C SER A 297 -33.12 -18.01 -12.34
N PRO A 298 -33.23 -17.87 -11.03
CA PRO A 298 -34.52 -17.71 -10.38
C PRO A 298 -34.73 -16.30 -9.84
N ASN A 299 -35.89 -15.81 -10.18
CA ASN A 299 -36.52 -14.56 -9.81
C ASN A 299 -37.05 -14.59 -8.37
N ALA A 300 -37.03 -13.41 -7.76
CA ALA A 300 -37.88 -12.78 -6.75
C ALA A 300 -38.95 -13.61 -6.00
N ALA A 301 -39.06 -13.43 -4.70
CA ALA A 301 -40.17 -12.84 -3.96
C ALA A 301 -40.09 -13.09 -2.45
N ALA A 302 -40.36 -12.02 -1.74
CA ALA A 302 -40.92 -11.75 -0.43
C ALA A 302 -40.00 -10.94 0.48
#